data_cef42f37c2c48dcb443ada896b6b7e62
#
_entry.id   cef42f37c2c48dcb443ada896b6b7e62
#
_cell.length_a   1.000
_cell.length_b   1.000
_cell.length_c   1.000
_cell.angle_alpha   90.00
_cell.angle_beta   90.00
_cell.angle_gamma   90.00
#
_symmetry.space_group_name_H-M   'P 1'
#
loop_
_entity.id
_entity.type
_entity.pdbx_description
1 polymer ?
#
loop_
_entity_poly.entity_id
_entity_poly.type
_entity_poly.pdbx_seq_one_letter_code
_entity_poly.pdbx_strand_id
1 'polypeptide(L)'
;MNDSKSALNAIVSHKIEVAPGLIVLRVVPDGWPLPEFLPGQFAVLGLPPEAARCTTSDPDEGEPKPGKLIRRAYSIASSSVSKEYFEFYINLVHSGLLTPRLFALRPGDRVWLGAKIAGLFTLERAPAGANIVLVATGTGLAPYM
;
A
#
# COMPACT_ATOMS: atom_id res chain seq x y z
N MET A 1 13.20 21.90 9.29
CA MET A 1 13.98 20.64 9.22
C MET A 1 13.11 19.55 8.65
N ASN A 2 13.55 18.94 7.59
CA ASN A 2 12.77 17.96 6.83
C ASN A 2 12.89 16.54 7.38
N ASP A 3 12.40 16.28 8.57
CA ASP A 3 12.40 14.93 9.14
C ASP A 3 11.47 13.95 8.40
N SER A 4 10.49 14.48 7.66
CA SER A 4 9.53 13.62 6.94
C SER A 4 10.14 12.90 5.72
N LYS A 5 11.11 13.50 5.03
CA LYS A 5 11.80 12.85 3.90
C LYS A 5 12.80 11.78 4.35
N SER A 6 13.43 11.95 5.52
CA SER A 6 14.34 10.96 6.09
C SER A 6 13.62 9.72 6.64
N ALA A 7 12.32 9.82 6.91
CA ALA A 7 11.51 8.70 7.39
C ALA A 7 11.04 7.75 6.27
N LEU A 8 11.16 8.13 4.98
CA LEU A 8 10.77 7.28 3.87
C LEU A 8 11.81 6.18 3.65
N ASN A 9 11.41 4.95 3.87
CA ASN A 9 12.29 3.80 4.03
C ASN A 9 12.16 2.74 2.93
N ALA A 10 11.41 3.04 1.90
CA ALA A 10 11.15 2.13 0.79
C ALA A 10 11.06 2.89 -0.53
N ILE A 11 11.17 2.17 -1.62
CA ILE A 11 11.19 2.71 -2.98
C ILE A 11 10.09 2.04 -3.79
N VAL A 12 9.37 2.83 -4.59
CA VAL A 12 8.45 2.32 -5.61
C VAL A 12 9.29 1.73 -6.73
N SER A 13 9.21 0.41 -6.91
CA SER A 13 9.89 -0.27 -8.01
C SER A 13 9.04 -0.34 -9.27
N HIS A 14 7.73 -0.34 -9.12
CA HIS A 14 6.80 -0.50 -10.23
C HIS A 14 5.44 0.12 -9.91
N LYS A 15 4.83 0.75 -10.92
CA LYS A 15 3.45 1.22 -10.85
C LYS A 15 2.80 1.06 -12.22
N ILE A 16 1.68 0.36 -12.27
CA ILE A 16 0.87 0.20 -13.47
C ILE A 16 -0.57 0.59 -13.15
N GLU A 17 -1.15 1.44 -13.96
CA GLU A 17 -2.60 1.67 -13.96
C GLU A 17 -3.26 0.58 -14.80
N VAL A 18 -3.96 -0.35 -14.13
CA VAL A 18 -4.59 -1.52 -14.77
C VAL A 18 -6.02 -1.23 -15.24
N ALA A 19 -6.62 -0.20 -14.68
CA ALA A 19 -7.89 0.38 -15.10
C ALA A 19 -7.95 1.83 -14.61
N PRO A 20 -8.81 2.70 -15.16
CA PRO A 20 -8.94 4.07 -14.66
C PRO A 20 -9.18 4.11 -13.15
N GLY A 21 -8.28 4.79 -12.43
CA GLY A 21 -8.34 4.90 -10.98
C GLY A 21 -7.96 3.62 -10.20
N LEU A 22 -7.29 2.66 -10.83
CA LEU A 22 -6.85 1.42 -10.20
C LEU A 22 -5.41 1.10 -10.58
N ILE A 23 -4.52 1.05 -9.58
CA ILE A 23 -3.11 0.77 -9.78
C ILE A 23 -2.66 -0.50 -9.07
N VAL A 24 -1.66 -1.14 -9.66
CA VAL A 24 -0.78 -2.09 -8.99
C VAL A 24 0.51 -1.35 -8.64
N LEU A 25 0.86 -1.31 -7.37
CA LEU A 25 2.03 -0.62 -6.84
C LEU A 25 2.97 -1.64 -6.19
N ARG A 26 4.22 -1.71 -6.65
CA ARG A 26 5.27 -2.51 -6.01
C ARG A 26 6.21 -1.63 -5.22
N VAL A 27 6.50 -2.07 -4.00
CA VAL A 27 7.34 -1.36 -3.03
C VAL A 27 8.44 -2.28 -2.53
N VAL A 28 9.66 -1.78 -2.51
CA VAL A 28 10.86 -2.49 -2.06
C VAL A 28 11.47 -1.74 -0.89
N PRO A 29 11.76 -2.41 0.24
CA PRO A 29 12.51 -1.79 1.33
C PRO A 29 13.88 -1.31 0.87
N ASP A 30 14.30 -0.15 1.36
CA ASP A 30 15.60 0.43 1.05
C ASP A 30 16.58 0.15 2.18
N GLY A 31 17.43 -0.87 2.00
CA GLY A 31 18.47 -1.22 2.95
C GLY A 31 18.01 -2.03 4.17
N TRP A 32 16.80 -2.58 4.15
CA TRP A 32 16.31 -3.48 5.20
C TRP A 32 15.50 -4.64 4.60
N PRO A 33 15.41 -5.79 5.32
CA PRO A 33 14.74 -6.97 4.76
C PRO A 33 13.22 -6.77 4.64
N LEU A 34 12.65 -7.32 3.56
CA LEU A 34 11.20 -7.36 3.39
C LEU A 34 10.58 -8.16 4.54
N PRO A 35 9.59 -7.62 5.26
CA PRO A 35 8.91 -8.34 6.33
C PRO A 35 8.25 -9.63 5.84
N GLU A 36 8.25 -10.66 6.66
CA GLU A 36 7.46 -11.86 6.41
C GLU A 36 5.98 -11.62 6.68
N PHE A 37 5.12 -12.30 5.95
CA PHE A 37 3.69 -12.22 6.13
C PHE A 37 2.99 -13.52 5.73
N LEU A 38 1.77 -13.69 6.21
CA LEU A 38 0.84 -14.72 5.77
C LEU A 38 -0.11 -14.13 4.72
N PRO A 39 -0.48 -14.90 3.68
CA PRO A 39 -1.49 -14.45 2.72
C PRO A 39 -2.76 -13.98 3.41
N GLY A 40 -3.26 -12.81 3.00
CA GLY A 40 -4.41 -12.15 3.58
C GLY A 40 -4.08 -11.03 4.59
N GLN A 41 -2.83 -10.90 4.99
CA GLN A 41 -2.38 -9.82 5.87
C GLN A 41 -2.15 -8.51 5.10
N PHE A 42 -1.97 -7.42 5.86
CA PHE A 42 -1.76 -6.08 5.33
C PHE A 42 -0.49 -5.44 5.87
N ALA A 43 0.04 -4.52 5.10
CA ALA A 43 1.07 -3.57 5.53
C ALA A 43 0.52 -2.14 5.50
N VAL A 44 1.23 -1.23 6.15
CA VAL A 44 0.87 0.19 6.17
C VAL A 44 1.81 0.96 5.25
N LEU A 45 1.24 1.75 4.35
CA LEU A 45 1.96 2.73 3.53
C LEU A 45 1.74 4.13 4.07
N GLY A 46 2.74 4.99 3.87
CA GLY A 46 2.67 6.37 4.31
C GLY A 46 3.41 7.34 3.42
N LEU A 47 2.90 8.57 3.35
CA LEU A 47 3.54 9.70 2.68
C LEU A 47 3.36 10.98 3.51
N PRO A 48 4.29 11.94 3.38
CA PRO A 48 4.14 13.21 4.04
C PRO A 48 3.00 14.04 3.43
N PRO A 49 2.39 14.94 4.19
CA PRO A 49 1.30 15.78 3.70
C PRO A 49 1.66 16.64 2.50
N GLU A 50 2.93 17.05 2.39
CA GLU A 50 3.46 17.84 1.29
C GLU A 50 3.75 17.05 0.02
N ALA A 51 3.57 15.72 0.03
CA ALA A 51 3.68 14.90 -1.18
C ALA A 51 2.60 15.31 -2.20
N ALA A 52 2.99 15.36 -3.48
CA ALA A 52 2.09 15.76 -4.55
C ALA A 52 0.89 14.82 -4.67
N ARG A 53 -0.27 15.40 -4.94
CA ARG A 53 -1.49 14.68 -5.30
C ARG A 53 -1.56 14.49 -6.81
N CYS A 54 -2.20 13.42 -7.27
CA CYS A 54 -2.43 13.23 -8.70
C CYS A 54 -3.43 14.28 -9.23
N THR A 55 -3.34 14.57 -10.52
CA THR A 55 -4.11 15.65 -11.18
C THR A 55 -5.61 15.39 -11.25
N THR A 56 -6.03 14.13 -11.14
CA THR A 56 -7.44 13.72 -11.20
C THR A 56 -8.13 13.70 -9.83
N SER A 57 -7.39 14.01 -8.77
CA SER A 57 -7.95 14.03 -7.41
C SER A 57 -8.57 15.38 -7.07
N ASP A 58 -9.48 15.36 -6.09
CA ASP A 58 -10.01 16.58 -5.49
C ASP A 58 -8.91 17.31 -4.70
N PRO A 59 -9.01 18.63 -4.49
CA PRO A 59 -8.13 19.34 -3.58
C PRO A 59 -8.25 18.81 -2.15
N ASP A 60 -7.17 18.94 -1.36
CA ASP A 60 -7.24 18.64 0.07
C ASP A 60 -8.31 19.50 0.76
N GLU A 61 -9.20 18.87 1.48
CA GLU A 61 -10.12 19.54 2.39
C GLU A 61 -9.39 19.78 3.73
N GLY A 62 -8.90 21.00 3.94
CA GLY A 62 -8.17 21.41 5.13
C GLY A 62 -6.65 21.29 5.00
N GLU A 63 -5.94 21.85 5.98
CA GLU A 63 -4.48 21.75 6.03
C GLU A 63 -4.05 20.41 6.66
N PRO A 64 -3.31 19.57 5.92
CA PRO A 64 -2.73 18.37 6.51
C PRO A 64 -1.77 18.79 7.64
N LYS A 65 -1.76 18.04 8.74
CA LYS A 65 -0.88 18.33 9.88
C LYS A 65 0.58 18.20 9.46
N PRO A 66 1.37 19.30 9.48
CA PRO A 66 2.77 19.24 9.07
C PRO A 66 3.56 18.29 9.99
N GLY A 67 4.58 17.62 9.42
CA GLY A 67 5.50 16.77 10.17
C GLY A 67 4.97 15.37 10.53
N LYS A 68 3.73 15.03 10.16
CA LYS A 68 3.15 13.71 10.44
C LYS A 68 2.78 12.99 9.15
N LEU A 69 3.29 11.77 8.97
CA LEU A 69 2.94 10.93 7.83
C LEU A 69 1.45 10.61 7.81
N ILE A 70 0.85 10.70 6.63
CA ILE A 70 -0.48 10.15 6.35
C ILE A 70 -0.30 8.66 6.11
N ARG A 71 -0.90 7.81 6.94
CA ARG A 71 -0.72 6.35 6.92
C ARG A 71 -2.05 5.65 6.69
N ARG A 72 -2.05 4.61 5.85
CA ARG A 72 -3.19 3.73 5.62
C ARG A 72 -2.73 2.30 5.42
N ALA A 73 -3.58 1.37 5.84
CA ALA A 73 -3.36 -0.06 5.65
C ALA A 73 -3.83 -0.50 4.25
N TYR A 74 -3.04 -1.38 3.64
CA TYR A 74 -3.36 -2.00 2.36
C TYR A 74 -3.04 -3.49 2.42
N SER A 75 -3.97 -4.31 1.96
CA SER A 75 -3.73 -5.75 1.83
C SER A 75 -2.57 -6.02 0.88
N ILE A 76 -1.70 -6.95 1.27
CA ILE A 76 -0.58 -7.38 0.44
C ILE A 76 -1.12 -8.32 -0.65
N ALA A 77 -0.88 -7.98 -1.91
CA ALA A 77 -1.34 -8.74 -3.07
C ALA A 77 -0.26 -9.62 -3.68
N SER A 78 1.01 -9.44 -3.31
CA SER A 78 2.11 -10.31 -3.74
C SER A 78 2.12 -11.62 -2.98
N SER A 79 2.77 -12.63 -3.58
CA SER A 79 2.96 -13.94 -2.94
C SER A 79 3.84 -13.83 -1.68
N SER A 80 3.47 -14.54 -0.63
CA SER A 80 4.27 -14.62 0.61
C SER A 80 5.61 -15.31 0.45
N VAL A 81 5.81 -16.06 -0.62
CA VAL A 81 7.10 -16.68 -0.95
C VAL A 81 8.04 -15.76 -1.74
N SER A 82 7.50 -14.67 -2.32
CA SER A 82 8.33 -13.63 -2.93
C SER A 82 8.99 -12.78 -1.85
N LYS A 83 10.32 -12.66 -1.89
CA LYS A 83 11.11 -11.90 -0.90
C LYS A 83 11.69 -10.61 -1.48
N GLU A 84 11.24 -10.20 -2.67
CA GLU A 84 11.81 -9.08 -3.40
C GLU A 84 11.00 -7.79 -3.20
N TYR A 85 9.68 -7.87 -3.16
CA TYR A 85 8.79 -6.70 -3.06
C TYR A 85 7.45 -7.04 -2.42
N PHE A 86 6.77 -6.03 -1.91
CA PHE A 86 5.33 -6.07 -1.68
C PHE A 86 4.59 -5.45 -2.87
N GLU A 87 3.49 -6.07 -3.25
CA GLU A 87 2.57 -5.57 -4.26
C GLU A 87 1.25 -5.20 -3.59
N PHE A 88 0.71 -4.04 -3.98
CA PHE A 88 -0.55 -3.51 -3.47
C PHE A 88 -1.48 -3.20 -4.63
N TYR A 89 -2.75 -3.48 -4.46
CA TYR A 89 -3.82 -3.22 -5.40
C TYR A 89 -4.65 -2.06 -4.85
N ILE A 90 -4.55 -0.87 -5.45
CA ILE A 90 -5.02 0.38 -4.85
C ILE A 90 -6.00 1.08 -5.79
N ASN A 91 -7.17 1.39 -5.25
CA ASN A 91 -8.17 2.20 -5.91
C ASN A 91 -8.05 3.68 -5.50
N LEU A 92 -8.24 4.58 -6.46
CA LEU A 92 -8.20 6.01 -6.20
C LEU A 92 -9.47 6.45 -5.43
N VAL A 93 -9.27 7.02 -4.28
CA VAL A 93 -10.31 7.79 -3.58
C VAL A 93 -10.00 9.27 -3.82
N HIS A 94 -10.79 9.91 -4.69
CA HIS A 94 -10.52 11.28 -5.18
C HIS A 94 -10.40 12.30 -4.04
N SER A 95 -11.24 12.20 -3.02
CA SER A 95 -11.23 13.03 -1.81
C SER A 95 -10.32 12.49 -0.69
N GLY A 96 -9.66 11.35 -0.92
CA GLY A 96 -8.79 10.72 0.07
C GLY A 96 -7.51 11.50 0.32
N LEU A 97 -6.91 11.31 1.48
CA LEU A 97 -5.64 11.95 1.82
C LEU A 97 -4.43 11.21 1.26
N LEU A 98 -4.42 9.87 1.26
CA LEU A 98 -3.24 9.10 0.86
C LEU A 98 -3.31 8.61 -0.59
N THR A 99 -4.42 8.04 -1.04
CA THR A 99 -4.47 7.43 -2.38
C THR A 99 -4.13 8.40 -3.51
N PRO A 100 -4.56 9.70 -3.51
CA PRO A 100 -4.11 10.65 -4.52
C PRO A 100 -2.59 10.85 -4.56
N ARG A 101 -1.94 10.77 -3.40
CA ARG A 101 -0.48 10.89 -3.29
C ARG A 101 0.24 9.63 -3.78
N LEU A 102 -0.32 8.45 -3.50
CA LEU A 102 0.20 7.19 -4.03
C LEU A 102 0.08 7.14 -5.56
N PHE A 103 -1.01 7.66 -6.12
CA PHE A 103 -1.22 7.74 -7.57
C PHE A 103 -0.25 8.69 -8.26
N ALA A 104 0.26 9.71 -7.58
CA ALA A 104 1.27 10.62 -8.10
C ALA A 104 2.69 10.06 -8.08
N LEU A 105 2.94 8.98 -7.34
CA LEU A 105 4.27 8.35 -7.28
C LEU A 105 4.67 7.76 -8.64
N ARG A 106 5.97 7.77 -8.89
CA ARG A 106 6.62 7.15 -10.05
C ARG A 106 7.63 6.11 -9.58
N PRO A 107 7.99 5.13 -10.41
CA PRO A 107 9.13 4.26 -10.11
C PRO A 107 10.37 5.07 -9.76
N GLY A 108 11.03 4.71 -8.65
CA GLY A 108 12.15 5.44 -8.07
C GLY A 108 11.77 6.41 -6.94
N ASP A 109 10.52 6.79 -6.83
CA ASP A 109 10.06 7.64 -5.72
C ASP A 109 10.04 6.88 -4.39
N ARG A 110 10.18 7.62 -3.30
CA ARG A 110 10.24 7.06 -1.96
C ARG A 110 8.85 7.09 -1.29
N VAL A 111 8.63 6.07 -0.49
CA VAL A 111 7.42 5.88 0.32
C VAL A 111 7.80 5.32 1.69
N TRP A 112 6.99 5.54 2.69
CA TRP A 112 7.15 4.85 3.97
C TRP A 112 6.39 3.52 3.95
N LEU A 113 7.09 2.44 4.31
CA LEU A 113 6.54 1.10 4.49
C LEU A 113 6.68 0.71 5.95
N GLY A 114 5.57 0.39 6.61
CA GLY A 114 5.57 -0.13 7.98
C GLY A 114 6.16 -1.53 8.05
N ALA A 115 7.08 -1.75 8.98
CA ALA A 115 7.70 -3.06 9.18
C ALA A 115 6.77 -4.06 9.90
N LYS A 116 5.75 -3.56 10.59
CA LYS A 116 4.77 -4.40 11.28
C LYS A 116 3.68 -4.85 10.32
N ILE A 117 3.64 -6.14 10.04
CA ILE A 117 2.58 -6.78 9.28
C ILE A 117 1.49 -7.27 10.24
N ALA A 118 0.23 -7.12 9.86
CA ALA A 118 -0.90 -7.50 10.69
C ALA A 118 -2.07 -8.01 9.85
N GLY A 119 -3.11 -8.50 10.51
CA GLY A 119 -4.34 -8.97 9.90
C GLY A 119 -4.66 -10.40 10.27
N LEU A 120 -5.94 -10.68 10.40
CA LEU A 120 -6.48 -11.99 10.80
C LEU A 120 -7.18 -12.72 9.66
N PHE A 121 -7.18 -12.12 8.47
CA PHE A 121 -7.81 -12.70 7.28
C PHE A 121 -6.88 -13.71 6.60
N THR A 122 -6.60 -14.81 7.33
CA THR A 122 -5.68 -15.86 6.89
C THR A 122 -6.38 -17.22 6.90
N LEU A 123 -5.81 -18.18 6.18
CA LEU A 123 -6.33 -19.57 6.15
C LEU A 123 -6.11 -20.34 7.46
N GLU A 124 -5.32 -19.83 8.39
CA GLU A 124 -5.07 -20.51 9.67
C GLU A 124 -6.36 -20.76 10.50
N ARG A 125 -7.40 -19.95 10.25
CA ARG A 125 -8.70 -20.09 10.90
C ARG A 125 -9.68 -21.01 10.16
N ALA A 126 -9.34 -21.44 8.96
CA ALA A 126 -10.17 -22.35 8.20
C ALA A 126 -10.01 -23.77 8.74
N PRO A 127 -11.12 -24.52 8.97
CA PRO A 127 -11.02 -25.92 9.36
C PRO A 127 -10.28 -26.75 8.31
N ALA A 128 -9.49 -27.72 8.75
CA ALA A 128 -8.79 -28.63 7.84
C ALA A 128 -9.80 -29.37 6.93
N GLY A 129 -9.50 -29.41 5.64
CA GLY A 129 -10.37 -30.07 4.64
C GLY A 129 -11.64 -29.31 4.27
N ALA A 130 -11.82 -28.09 4.77
CA ALA A 130 -12.97 -27.25 4.40
C ALA A 130 -12.90 -26.77 2.95
N ASN A 131 -14.06 -26.73 2.30
CA ASN A 131 -14.19 -26.02 1.03
C ASN A 131 -14.22 -24.50 1.30
N ILE A 132 -13.44 -23.75 0.56
CA ILE A 132 -13.31 -22.30 0.73
C ILE A 132 -13.87 -21.59 -0.50
N VAL A 133 -14.78 -20.66 -0.27
CA VAL A 133 -15.32 -19.78 -1.31
C VAL A 133 -14.80 -18.38 -1.04
N LEU A 134 -14.05 -17.82 -1.98
CA LEU A 134 -13.51 -16.47 -1.92
C LEU A 134 -14.42 -15.54 -2.71
N VAL A 135 -14.90 -14.49 -2.05
CA VAL A 135 -15.76 -13.46 -2.67
C VAL A 135 -15.09 -12.11 -2.51
N ALA A 136 -14.94 -11.38 -3.60
CA ALA A 136 -14.31 -10.07 -3.59
C ALA A 136 -14.97 -9.13 -4.59
N THR A 137 -14.97 -7.84 -4.23
CA THR A 137 -15.28 -6.72 -5.13
C THR A 137 -14.13 -5.72 -5.10
N GLY A 138 -13.81 -5.12 -6.25
CA GLY A 138 -12.77 -4.09 -6.34
C GLY A 138 -11.44 -4.56 -5.76
N THR A 139 -10.85 -3.76 -4.90
CA THR A 139 -9.56 -4.05 -4.25
C THR A 139 -9.63 -5.15 -3.19
N GLY A 140 -10.82 -5.61 -2.81
CA GLY A 140 -10.99 -6.77 -1.96
C GLY A 140 -10.40 -8.06 -2.55
N LEU A 141 -10.06 -8.06 -3.84
CA LEU A 141 -9.34 -9.16 -4.50
C LEU A 141 -7.88 -9.30 -4.00
N ALA A 142 -7.27 -8.21 -3.55
CA ALA A 142 -5.84 -8.17 -3.18
C ALA A 142 -5.40 -9.30 -2.22
N PRO A 143 -6.11 -9.59 -1.11
CA PRO A 143 -5.69 -10.65 -0.19
C PRO A 143 -5.76 -12.06 -0.79
N TYR A 144 -6.39 -12.24 -1.94
CA TYR A 144 -6.51 -13.55 -2.64
C TYR A 144 -5.48 -13.73 -3.76
N MET A 145 -4.75 -12.66 -4.10
CA MET A 145 -3.72 -12.67 -5.14
C MET A 145 -2.38 -13.17 -4.58
#